data_488176ccf960b35413e0e6ac760832e1
#
_entry.id   488176ccf960b35413e0e6ac760832e1
#
_cell.length_a   1.000
_cell.length_b   1.000
_cell.length_c   1.000
_cell.angle_alpha   90.00
_cell.angle_beta   90.00
_cell.angle_gamma   90.00
#
_symmetry.space_group_name_H-M   'P 1'
#
loop_
_entity.id
_entity.type
_entity.pdbx_description
1 polymer ?
#
loop_
_entity_poly.entity_id
_entity_poly.type
_entity_poly.pdbx_seq_one_letter_code
_entity_poly.pdbx_strand_id
1 'polypeptide(L)'
;MGKGMKIPLRYQISEYDCGPTALLNGVSYLFPRAEVPPEIIRSVTLYSLDCYGMDGAAGKAGTSRMAMMYLANWLEGFSRAANFPLSCQYISGQAVHVGAHSYVNDAVARGGAAVVRLFYEVEHYALITGASADRIYLFDPYYLAEAEPEFVRAGIEVTCAHPHAYNRIVPFDCFNRETRELYAFGPAETREAVLLFDERTRRTADDTIEYFI
;
A
#
# COMPACT_ATOMS: atom_id res chain seq x y z
N MET A 1 19.07 -2.50 23.24
CA MET A 1 18.28 -1.42 22.60
C MET A 1 16.82 -1.84 22.63
N GLY A 2 15.95 -1.08 23.30
CA GLY A 2 14.52 -1.40 23.36
C GLY A 2 13.91 -1.34 21.96
N LYS A 3 13.07 -2.32 21.62
CA LYS A 3 12.28 -2.26 20.37
C LYS A 3 11.49 -0.94 20.38
N GLY A 4 11.78 -0.04 19.44
CA GLY A 4 11.05 1.21 19.31
C GLY A 4 9.55 0.94 19.17
N MET A 5 8.72 1.83 19.71
CA MET A 5 7.27 1.66 19.70
C MET A 5 6.72 1.82 18.30
N LYS A 6 6.05 0.80 17.75
CA LYS A 6 5.19 0.92 16.56
C LYS A 6 3.87 1.57 16.95
N ILE A 7 3.39 2.49 16.12
CA ILE A 7 2.07 3.12 16.29
C ILE A 7 1.01 2.35 15.50
N PRO A 8 -0.27 2.41 15.88
CA PRO A 8 -1.36 1.93 15.02
C PRO A 8 -1.33 2.60 13.64
N LEU A 9 -1.71 1.86 12.61
CA LEU A 9 -1.90 2.39 11.27
C LEU A 9 -3.08 3.35 11.27
N ARG A 10 -3.06 4.33 10.38
CA ARG A 10 -3.97 5.47 10.39
C ARG A 10 -5.05 5.31 9.35
N TYR A 11 -6.21 5.83 9.67
CA TYR A 11 -7.30 6.02 8.71
C TYR A 11 -7.13 7.37 8.00
N GLN A 12 -7.66 7.46 6.77
CA GLN A 12 -7.70 8.70 6.01
C GLN A 12 -8.60 9.74 6.71
N ILE A 13 -8.31 11.01 6.46
CA ILE A 13 -9.02 12.13 7.09
C ILE A 13 -10.11 12.66 6.16
N SER A 14 -9.94 12.48 4.86
CA SER A 14 -10.86 12.94 3.81
C SER A 14 -11.09 11.84 2.77
N GLU A 15 -12.01 12.08 1.83
CA GLU A 15 -12.28 11.16 0.72
C GLU A 15 -11.13 11.06 -0.31
N TYR A 16 -10.08 11.90 -0.18
CA TYR A 16 -9.04 12.05 -1.20
C TYR A 16 -7.65 11.58 -0.77
N ASP A 17 -7.40 11.38 0.53
CA ASP A 17 -6.06 11.15 1.08
C ASP A 17 -5.72 9.67 1.35
N CYS A 18 -6.41 8.74 0.67
CA CYS A 18 -6.06 7.31 0.75
C CYS A 18 -4.61 7.03 0.32
N GLY A 19 -4.12 7.68 -0.74
CA GLY A 19 -2.76 7.50 -1.26
C GLY A 19 -1.67 7.87 -0.24
N PRO A 20 -1.59 9.11 0.24
CA PRO A 20 -0.61 9.49 1.27
C PRO A 20 -0.76 8.68 2.55
N THR A 21 -1.99 8.39 2.96
CA THR A 21 -2.24 7.60 4.18
C THR A 21 -1.73 6.17 4.02
N ALA A 22 -2.01 5.50 2.89
CA ALA A 22 -1.50 4.15 2.63
C ALA A 22 0.04 4.12 2.57
N LEU A 23 0.67 5.12 1.93
CA LEU A 23 2.13 5.19 1.81
C LEU A 23 2.79 5.44 3.17
N LEU A 24 2.28 6.39 3.98
CA LEU A 24 2.78 6.64 5.34
C LEU A 24 2.49 5.46 6.30
N ASN A 25 1.39 4.74 6.10
CA ASN A 25 1.12 3.50 6.81
C ASN A 25 2.14 2.43 6.48
N GLY A 26 2.56 2.30 5.22
CA GLY A 26 3.62 1.37 4.81
C GLY A 26 4.95 1.65 5.54
N VAL A 27 5.36 2.92 5.60
CA VAL A 27 6.55 3.33 6.37
C VAL A 27 6.36 3.05 7.87
N SER A 28 5.19 3.38 8.44
CA SER A 28 4.91 3.15 9.87
C SER A 28 4.79 1.67 10.25
N TYR A 29 4.39 0.83 9.30
CA TYR A 29 4.37 -0.63 9.45
C TYR A 29 5.78 -1.21 9.56
N LEU A 30 6.71 -0.72 8.74
CA LEU A 30 8.08 -1.21 8.70
C LEU A 30 8.94 -0.63 9.85
N PHE A 31 8.82 0.65 10.14
CA PHE A 31 9.72 1.38 11.04
C PHE A 31 9.04 1.85 12.32
N PRO A 32 9.76 1.80 13.47
CA PRO A 32 9.32 2.48 14.68
C PRO A 32 9.23 4.00 14.47
N ARG A 33 8.25 4.63 15.14
CA ARG A 33 7.98 6.07 15.03
C ARG A 33 9.23 6.96 15.21
N ALA A 34 10.11 6.59 16.12
CA ALA A 34 11.30 7.37 16.45
C ALA A 34 12.37 7.35 15.35
N GLU A 35 12.27 6.42 14.40
CA GLU A 35 13.24 6.26 13.31
C GLU A 35 12.81 6.95 12.02
N VAL A 36 11.50 7.26 11.86
CA VAL A 36 10.97 7.83 10.62
C VAL A 36 11.39 9.30 10.48
N PRO A 37 12.17 9.66 9.43
CA PRO A 37 12.57 11.03 9.19
C PRO A 37 11.37 11.95 8.89
N PRO A 38 11.31 13.16 9.45
CA PRO A 38 10.20 14.09 9.20
C PRO A 38 10.09 14.53 7.74
N GLU A 39 11.16 14.45 6.95
CA GLU A 39 11.20 14.73 5.52
C GLU A 39 10.29 13.78 4.73
N ILE A 40 10.20 12.52 5.14
CA ILE A 40 9.29 11.54 4.52
C ILE A 40 7.85 12.00 4.68
N ILE A 41 7.44 12.34 5.91
CA ILE A 41 6.07 12.79 6.19
C ILE A 41 5.76 14.05 5.38
N ARG A 42 6.69 15.04 5.41
CA ARG A 42 6.53 16.29 4.68
C ARG A 42 6.38 16.08 3.18
N SER A 43 7.24 15.28 2.57
CA SER A 43 7.26 15.10 1.12
C SER A 43 6.06 14.27 0.65
N VAL A 44 5.70 13.21 1.36
CA VAL A 44 4.50 12.43 1.04
C VAL A 44 3.26 13.33 1.12
N THR A 45 3.10 14.12 2.17
CA THR A 45 1.94 15.00 2.33
C THR A 45 1.89 16.11 1.27
N LEU A 46 3.05 16.65 0.88
CA LEU A 46 3.12 17.79 -0.04
C LEU A 46 2.87 17.39 -1.50
N TYR A 47 3.31 16.20 -1.91
CA TYR A 47 3.36 15.80 -3.32
C TYR A 47 2.38 14.66 -3.68
N SER A 48 1.51 14.25 -2.76
CA SER A 48 0.62 13.12 -3.01
C SER A 48 -0.72 13.51 -3.63
N LEU A 49 -1.24 14.70 -3.34
CA LEU A 49 -2.55 15.12 -3.83
C LEU A 49 -2.39 16.03 -5.05
N ASP A 50 -3.14 15.74 -6.10
CA ASP A 50 -3.20 16.61 -7.26
C ASP A 50 -3.97 17.89 -6.94
N CYS A 51 -3.51 19.01 -7.48
CA CYS A 51 -4.16 20.31 -7.25
C CYS A 51 -5.51 20.43 -7.94
N TYR A 52 -5.71 19.68 -9.03
CA TYR A 52 -6.91 19.71 -9.85
C TYR A 52 -7.34 18.30 -10.23
N GLY A 53 -8.64 18.03 -10.19
CA GLY A 53 -9.23 16.84 -10.77
C GLY A 53 -9.20 16.85 -12.30
N MET A 54 -9.48 15.72 -12.93
CA MET A 54 -9.57 15.62 -14.40
C MET A 54 -10.66 16.52 -15.00
N ASP A 55 -11.66 16.87 -14.21
CA ASP A 55 -12.72 17.84 -14.54
C ASP A 55 -12.31 19.30 -14.33
N GLY A 56 -11.08 19.55 -13.88
CA GLY A 56 -10.55 20.88 -13.57
C GLY A 56 -11.01 21.44 -12.20
N ALA A 57 -11.73 20.66 -11.39
CA ALA A 57 -12.13 21.09 -10.06
C ALA A 57 -10.94 21.15 -9.12
N ALA A 58 -10.69 22.31 -8.52
CA ALA A 58 -9.59 22.50 -7.59
C ALA A 58 -9.80 21.75 -6.26
N GLY A 59 -8.74 21.08 -5.75
CA GLY A 59 -8.71 20.48 -4.43
C GLY A 59 -9.60 19.25 -4.24
N LYS A 60 -10.14 18.68 -5.31
CA LYS A 60 -10.96 17.47 -5.29
C LYS A 60 -10.35 16.30 -6.07
N ALA A 61 -9.04 16.25 -6.11
CA ALA A 61 -8.30 15.15 -6.72
C ALA A 61 -7.58 14.35 -5.64
N GLY A 62 -7.59 13.03 -5.78
CA GLY A 62 -6.79 12.13 -4.97
C GLY A 62 -5.33 12.06 -5.46
N THR A 63 -4.69 10.93 -5.24
CA THR A 63 -3.32 10.67 -5.66
C THR A 63 -3.31 10.05 -7.05
N SER A 64 -2.69 10.71 -8.03
CA SER A 64 -2.53 10.12 -9.38
C SER A 64 -1.41 9.08 -9.40
N ARG A 65 -1.39 8.26 -10.47
CA ARG A 65 -0.28 7.34 -10.76
C ARG A 65 1.07 8.05 -10.82
N MET A 66 1.10 9.23 -11.43
CA MET A 66 2.32 10.01 -11.58
C MET A 66 2.84 10.48 -10.23
N ALA A 67 1.94 10.93 -9.34
CA ALA A 67 2.30 11.32 -7.98
C ALA A 67 2.83 10.10 -7.18
N MET A 68 2.17 8.96 -7.25
CA MET A 68 2.61 7.74 -6.55
C MET A 68 3.97 7.25 -7.07
N MET A 69 4.16 7.20 -8.38
CA MET A 69 5.44 6.85 -9.00
C MET A 69 6.56 7.82 -8.61
N TYR A 70 6.28 9.12 -8.63
CA TYR A 70 7.22 10.15 -8.18
C TYR A 70 7.62 9.93 -6.71
N LEU A 71 6.65 9.73 -5.83
CA LEU A 71 6.89 9.51 -4.40
C LEU A 71 7.69 8.24 -4.13
N ALA A 72 7.41 7.15 -4.85
CA ALA A 72 8.17 5.91 -4.72
C ALA A 72 9.65 6.14 -5.08
N ASN A 73 9.92 6.80 -6.21
CA ASN A 73 11.29 7.13 -6.63
C ASN A 73 11.97 8.13 -5.67
N TRP A 74 11.21 9.12 -5.19
CA TRP A 74 11.72 10.08 -4.22
C TRP A 74 12.11 9.40 -2.89
N LEU A 75 11.27 8.51 -2.37
CA LEU A 75 11.54 7.73 -1.16
C LEU A 75 12.80 6.88 -1.31
N GLU A 76 12.96 6.19 -2.42
CA GLU A 76 14.17 5.40 -2.71
C GLU A 76 15.42 6.28 -2.75
N GLY A 77 15.38 7.40 -3.48
CA GLY A 77 16.50 8.36 -3.57
C GLY A 77 16.84 9.02 -2.24
N PHE A 78 15.83 9.47 -1.48
CA PHE A 78 16.00 10.02 -0.14
C PHE A 78 16.62 9.00 0.81
N SER A 79 16.14 7.79 0.81
CA SER A 79 16.61 6.73 1.70
C SER A 79 18.10 6.43 1.47
N ARG A 80 18.54 6.36 0.22
CA ARG A 80 19.96 6.21 -0.12
C ARG A 80 20.79 7.40 0.36
N ALA A 81 20.33 8.62 0.10
CA ALA A 81 21.05 9.84 0.47
C ALA A 81 21.15 10.06 1.99
N ALA A 82 20.09 9.71 2.73
CA ALA A 82 20.00 9.86 4.18
C ALA A 82 20.52 8.64 4.96
N ASN A 83 20.95 7.56 4.30
CA ASN A 83 21.26 6.26 4.91
C ASN A 83 20.10 5.72 5.77
N PHE A 84 18.86 5.98 5.34
CA PHE A 84 17.68 5.41 5.96
C PHE A 84 17.38 4.05 5.29
N PRO A 85 17.19 2.96 6.06
CA PRO A 85 17.16 1.60 5.50
C PRO A 85 15.82 1.22 4.85
N LEU A 86 15.13 2.18 4.24
CA LEU A 86 13.94 1.97 3.44
C LEU A 86 14.32 1.73 1.98
N SER A 87 13.86 0.64 1.40
CA SER A 87 13.84 0.42 -0.05
C SER A 87 12.42 0.53 -0.57
N CYS A 88 12.27 1.19 -1.70
CA CYS A 88 10.98 1.54 -2.27
C CYS A 88 10.99 1.29 -3.77
N GLN A 89 10.16 0.37 -4.26
CA GLN A 89 10.09 0.01 -5.66
C GLN A 89 8.68 0.20 -6.21
N TYR A 90 8.55 1.00 -7.28
CA TYR A 90 7.31 1.12 -8.04
C TYR A 90 7.22 0.03 -9.10
N ILE A 91 6.11 -0.70 -9.14
CA ILE A 91 5.78 -1.67 -10.17
C ILE A 91 4.41 -1.35 -10.80
N SER A 92 4.20 -1.72 -12.04
CA SER A 92 2.96 -1.45 -12.74
C SER A 92 2.62 -2.52 -13.79
N GLY A 93 1.41 -2.43 -14.31
CA GLY A 93 0.97 -3.32 -15.38
C GLY A 93 0.76 -4.76 -14.90
N GLN A 94 1.10 -5.72 -15.74
CA GLN A 94 0.96 -7.15 -15.46
C GLN A 94 1.79 -7.65 -14.27
N ALA A 95 2.82 -6.90 -13.85
CA ALA A 95 3.60 -7.22 -12.66
C ALA A 95 2.79 -7.09 -11.36
N VAL A 96 1.64 -6.40 -11.40
CA VAL A 96 0.77 -6.19 -10.23
C VAL A 96 -0.36 -7.23 -10.25
N HIS A 97 -0.17 -8.27 -9.47
CA HIS A 97 -1.17 -9.31 -9.23
C HIS A 97 -0.89 -9.97 -7.87
N VAL A 98 -1.81 -10.80 -7.38
CA VAL A 98 -1.62 -11.66 -6.20
C VAL A 98 -1.64 -13.13 -6.61
N GLY A 99 -0.98 -13.99 -5.85
CA GLY A 99 -0.88 -15.42 -6.12
C GLY A 99 0.53 -15.88 -6.46
N ALA A 100 0.67 -16.94 -7.27
CA ALA A 100 1.96 -17.51 -7.64
C ALA A 100 2.81 -16.53 -8.45
N HIS A 101 4.11 -16.49 -8.18
CA HIS A 101 5.09 -15.60 -8.84
C HIS A 101 4.75 -14.10 -8.77
N SER A 102 3.97 -13.70 -7.78
CA SER A 102 3.59 -12.31 -7.56
C SER A 102 4.68 -11.54 -6.79
N TYR A 103 5.10 -10.39 -7.32
CA TYR A 103 5.97 -9.45 -6.59
C TYR A 103 5.33 -8.95 -5.30
N VAL A 104 4.00 -8.78 -5.28
CA VAL A 104 3.26 -8.35 -4.10
C VAL A 104 3.32 -9.43 -3.00
N ASN A 105 3.06 -10.70 -3.35
CA ASN A 105 3.16 -11.80 -2.40
C ASN A 105 4.60 -12.03 -1.93
N ASP A 106 5.59 -11.96 -2.83
CA ASP A 106 6.99 -12.09 -2.47
C ASP A 106 7.43 -10.96 -1.53
N ALA A 107 7.00 -9.71 -1.78
CA ALA A 107 7.32 -8.59 -0.91
C ALA A 107 6.88 -8.82 0.54
N VAL A 108 5.63 -9.21 0.76
CA VAL A 108 5.12 -9.46 2.12
C VAL A 108 5.71 -10.72 2.74
N ALA A 109 5.97 -11.77 1.95
CA ALA A 109 6.65 -12.98 2.42
C ALA A 109 8.07 -12.68 2.93
N ARG A 110 8.74 -11.69 2.34
CA ARG A 110 10.09 -11.23 2.73
C ARG A 110 10.08 -10.20 3.85
N GLY A 111 8.95 -9.91 4.45
CA GLY A 111 8.80 -8.97 5.57
C GLY A 111 8.62 -7.52 5.15
N GLY A 112 8.37 -7.27 3.88
CA GLY A 112 7.99 -5.98 3.34
C GLY A 112 6.48 -5.72 3.40
N ALA A 113 6.05 -4.68 2.69
CA ALA A 113 4.65 -4.31 2.51
C ALA A 113 4.43 -3.79 1.09
N ALA A 114 3.18 -3.76 0.62
CA ALA A 114 2.86 -3.23 -0.70
C ALA A 114 1.69 -2.24 -0.61
N VAL A 115 1.91 -1.00 -1.03
CA VAL A 115 0.82 -0.06 -1.31
C VAL A 115 0.30 -0.38 -2.70
N VAL A 116 -0.98 -0.67 -2.81
CA VAL A 116 -1.63 -1.06 -4.06
C VAL A 116 -2.77 -0.13 -4.41
N ARG A 117 -2.95 0.12 -5.70
CA ARG A 117 -4.17 0.76 -6.20
C ARG A 117 -5.18 -0.34 -6.56
N LEU A 118 -6.38 -0.17 -6.08
CA LEU A 118 -7.51 -1.07 -6.29
C LEU A 118 -8.80 -0.24 -6.46
N PHE A 119 -9.94 -0.90 -6.64
CA PHE A 119 -11.22 -0.22 -6.74
C PHE A 119 -12.03 -0.40 -5.45
N TYR A 120 -12.52 0.72 -4.94
CA TYR A 120 -13.57 0.80 -3.93
C TYR A 120 -14.50 1.94 -4.37
N GLU A 121 -15.54 1.61 -5.16
CA GLU A 121 -16.36 2.55 -5.95
C GLU A 121 -15.53 3.33 -6.98
N VAL A 122 -14.44 3.96 -6.54
CA VAL A 122 -13.45 4.68 -7.34
C VAL A 122 -12.06 4.07 -7.13
N GLU A 123 -11.08 4.62 -7.79
CA GLU A 123 -9.67 4.27 -7.58
C GLU A 123 -9.25 4.61 -6.15
N HIS A 124 -8.68 3.63 -5.45
CA HIS A 124 -8.38 3.71 -4.04
C HIS A 124 -7.02 3.06 -3.72
N TYR A 125 -6.30 3.60 -2.75
CA TYR A 125 -5.03 3.04 -2.30
C TYR A 125 -5.18 2.38 -0.93
N ALA A 126 -4.64 1.17 -0.81
CA ALA A 126 -4.59 0.43 0.44
C ALA A 126 -3.23 -0.24 0.63
N LEU A 127 -2.94 -0.72 1.84
CA LEU A 127 -1.67 -1.32 2.21
C LEU A 127 -1.83 -2.82 2.44
N ILE A 128 -1.13 -3.64 1.66
CA ILE A 128 -0.99 -5.08 1.90
C ILE A 128 0.19 -5.30 2.86
N THR A 129 -0.05 -6.02 3.96
CA THR A 129 0.93 -6.28 5.02
C THR A 129 1.24 -7.76 5.21
N GLY A 130 0.47 -8.64 4.57
CA GLY A 130 0.68 -10.08 4.67
C GLY A 130 -0.23 -10.86 3.75
N ALA A 131 0.02 -12.16 3.67
CA ALA A 131 -0.80 -13.11 2.92
C ALA A 131 -0.85 -14.47 3.63
N SER A 132 -1.92 -15.22 3.39
CA SER A 132 -2.02 -16.66 3.65
C SER A 132 -2.07 -17.43 2.33
N ALA A 133 -2.50 -18.68 2.34
CA ALA A 133 -2.57 -19.49 1.13
C ALA A 133 -3.54 -18.94 0.06
N ASP A 134 -4.62 -18.29 0.48
CA ASP A 134 -5.72 -17.83 -0.37
C ASP A 134 -6.24 -16.44 -0.03
N ARG A 135 -5.67 -15.78 0.96
CA ARG A 135 -6.12 -14.49 1.51
C ARG A 135 -4.99 -13.48 1.62
N ILE A 136 -5.35 -12.22 1.42
CA ILE A 136 -4.48 -11.05 1.68
C ILE A 136 -4.90 -10.39 2.97
N TYR A 137 -3.92 -10.01 3.79
CA TYR A 137 -4.08 -9.12 4.93
C TYR A 137 -3.83 -7.68 4.48
N LEU A 138 -4.90 -6.89 4.45
CA LEU A 138 -4.90 -5.53 3.90
C LEU A 138 -5.28 -4.53 5.01
N PHE A 139 -4.57 -3.42 5.08
CA PHE A 139 -5.03 -2.25 5.81
C PHE A 139 -5.60 -1.24 4.83
N ASP A 140 -6.91 -1.10 4.87
CA ASP A 140 -7.63 -0.06 4.14
C ASP A 140 -7.68 1.21 4.99
N PRO A 141 -7.19 2.36 4.49
CA PRO A 141 -7.31 3.63 5.23
C PRO A 141 -8.75 4.13 5.35
N TYR A 142 -9.70 3.63 4.55
CA TYR A 142 -11.11 3.95 4.73
C TYR A 142 -11.69 3.18 5.91
N TYR A 143 -12.18 3.93 6.91
CA TYR A 143 -12.68 3.34 8.15
C TYR A 143 -14.05 2.70 7.97
N LEU A 144 -14.14 1.43 8.33
CA LEU A 144 -15.41 0.72 8.52
C LEU A 144 -15.39 0.03 9.89
N ALA A 145 -16.44 0.21 10.67
CA ALA A 145 -16.61 -0.50 11.94
C ALA A 145 -17.02 -1.96 11.73
N GLU A 146 -17.84 -2.22 10.72
CA GLU A 146 -18.41 -3.52 10.38
C GLU A 146 -18.41 -3.72 8.86
N ALA A 147 -18.50 -4.98 8.43
CA ALA A 147 -18.57 -5.31 7.01
C ALA A 147 -19.92 -4.89 6.42
N GLU A 148 -19.88 -4.10 5.36
CA GLU A 148 -21.04 -3.78 4.54
C GLU A 148 -21.52 -5.00 3.72
N PRO A 149 -22.78 -5.02 3.24
CA PRO A 149 -23.32 -6.18 2.54
C PRO A 149 -22.52 -6.64 1.32
N GLU A 150 -21.83 -5.73 0.62
CA GLU A 150 -20.98 -6.07 -0.51
C GLU A 150 -19.68 -6.76 -0.08
N PHE A 151 -19.08 -6.38 1.06
CA PHE A 151 -17.93 -7.06 1.65
C PHE A 151 -18.28 -8.49 2.04
N VAL A 152 -19.43 -8.66 2.69
CA VAL A 152 -19.93 -10.01 3.07
C VAL A 152 -20.12 -10.89 1.84
N ARG A 153 -20.74 -10.37 0.77
CA ARG A 153 -20.93 -11.10 -0.49
C ARG A 153 -19.62 -11.48 -1.17
N ALA A 154 -18.62 -10.62 -1.07
CA ALA A 154 -17.28 -10.87 -1.62
C ALA A 154 -16.41 -11.77 -0.72
N GLY A 155 -16.91 -12.18 0.46
CA GLY A 155 -16.16 -12.97 1.43
C GLY A 155 -15.01 -12.21 2.09
N ILE A 156 -15.11 -10.88 2.13
CA ILE A 156 -14.14 -9.99 2.77
C ILE A 156 -14.53 -9.80 4.24
N GLU A 157 -13.58 -10.03 5.13
CA GLU A 157 -13.76 -9.81 6.56
C GLU A 157 -13.24 -8.42 6.95
N VAL A 158 -14.03 -7.70 7.76
CA VAL A 158 -13.67 -6.39 8.34
C VAL A 158 -13.37 -6.60 9.81
N THR A 159 -12.24 -6.06 10.31
CA THR A 159 -11.82 -6.22 11.70
C THR A 159 -11.05 -5.00 12.19
N CYS A 160 -11.20 -4.65 13.47
CA CYS A 160 -10.39 -3.64 14.16
C CYS A 160 -9.39 -4.26 15.16
N ALA A 161 -9.27 -5.62 15.18
CA ALA A 161 -8.45 -6.32 16.16
C ALA A 161 -6.94 -6.22 15.91
N HIS A 162 -6.51 -5.80 14.71
CA HIS A 162 -5.11 -5.78 14.30
C HIS A 162 -4.64 -4.37 13.88
N PRO A 163 -4.71 -3.36 14.75
CA PRO A 163 -4.50 -1.95 14.39
C PRO A 163 -3.08 -1.63 13.89
N HIS A 164 -2.12 -2.53 14.08
CA HIS A 164 -0.73 -2.37 13.65
C HIS A 164 -0.39 -3.10 12.34
N ALA A 165 -1.38 -3.78 11.74
CA ALA A 165 -1.11 -4.63 10.58
C ALA A 165 -2.20 -4.56 9.51
N TYR A 166 -3.43 -4.94 9.82
CA TYR A 166 -4.51 -5.02 8.85
C TYR A 166 -5.88 -4.79 9.50
N ASN A 167 -6.84 -4.41 8.66
CA ASN A 167 -8.24 -4.28 9.05
C ASN A 167 -9.21 -4.96 8.06
N ARG A 168 -8.65 -5.64 7.04
CA ARG A 168 -9.39 -6.48 6.07
C ARG A 168 -8.67 -7.78 5.83
N ILE A 169 -9.44 -8.87 5.67
CA ILE A 169 -8.96 -10.16 5.19
C ILE A 169 -9.70 -10.46 3.89
N VAL A 170 -8.98 -10.45 2.77
CA VAL A 170 -9.54 -10.38 1.42
C VAL A 170 -9.15 -11.62 0.61
N PRO A 171 -10.10 -12.34 -0.02
CA PRO A 171 -9.77 -13.45 -0.92
C PRO A 171 -8.93 -12.99 -2.12
N PHE A 172 -7.98 -13.83 -2.58
CA PHE A 172 -7.16 -13.55 -3.77
C PHE A 172 -8.00 -13.26 -5.02
N ASP A 173 -9.13 -13.94 -5.19
CA ASP A 173 -10.01 -13.79 -6.33
C ASP A 173 -10.61 -12.39 -6.48
N CYS A 174 -10.63 -11.59 -5.42
CA CYS A 174 -11.08 -10.20 -5.50
C CYS A 174 -10.09 -9.35 -6.30
N PHE A 175 -8.78 -9.54 -6.10
CA PHE A 175 -7.74 -8.63 -6.59
C PHE A 175 -7.48 -8.72 -8.09
N ASN A 176 -7.36 -9.94 -8.64
CA ASN A 176 -6.86 -10.13 -10.03
C ASN A 176 -7.90 -9.82 -11.11
N ARG A 177 -9.12 -9.45 -10.75
CA ARG A 177 -10.19 -9.09 -11.69
C ARG A 177 -9.81 -7.85 -12.49
N GLU A 178 -10.18 -7.84 -13.77
CA GLU A 178 -9.99 -6.71 -14.67
C GLU A 178 -11.17 -5.71 -14.63
N THR A 179 -12.22 -6.04 -13.89
CA THR A 179 -13.38 -5.20 -13.66
C THR A 179 -13.10 -4.16 -12.58
N ARG A 180 -14.03 -3.21 -12.38
CA ARG A 180 -13.97 -2.19 -11.31
C ARG A 180 -14.80 -2.60 -10.09
N GLU A 181 -14.75 -3.88 -9.77
CA GLU A 181 -15.43 -4.43 -8.60
C GLU A 181 -14.62 -4.15 -7.32
N LEU A 182 -15.29 -4.35 -6.17
CA LEU A 182 -14.69 -4.14 -4.86
C LEU A 182 -13.34 -4.88 -4.73
N TYR A 183 -12.30 -4.12 -4.45
CA TYR A 183 -10.91 -4.51 -4.28
C TYR A 183 -10.24 -5.15 -5.50
N ALA A 184 -10.86 -5.10 -6.67
CA ALA A 184 -10.20 -5.48 -7.91
C ALA A 184 -9.06 -4.51 -8.28
N PHE A 185 -7.99 -5.02 -8.85
CA PHE A 185 -6.92 -4.18 -9.40
C PHE A 185 -7.31 -3.51 -10.73
N GLY A 186 -8.39 -4.01 -11.38
CA GLY A 186 -8.83 -3.51 -12.67
C GLY A 186 -7.97 -3.98 -13.84
N PRO A 187 -8.10 -3.30 -15.00
CA PRO A 187 -7.35 -3.64 -16.21
C PRO A 187 -5.84 -3.64 -15.98
N ALA A 188 -5.14 -4.63 -16.55
CA ALA A 188 -3.72 -4.85 -16.25
C ALA A 188 -2.85 -3.61 -16.53
N GLU A 189 -3.10 -2.87 -17.59
CA GLU A 189 -2.35 -1.66 -17.99
C GLU A 189 -2.51 -0.50 -17.01
N THR A 190 -3.54 -0.53 -16.16
CA THR A 190 -3.79 0.53 -15.17
C THR A 190 -3.31 0.19 -13.77
N ARG A 191 -2.89 -1.05 -13.53
CA ARG A 191 -2.45 -1.51 -12.22
C ARG A 191 -1.14 -0.88 -11.81
N GLU A 192 -1.00 -0.63 -10.51
CA GLU A 192 0.24 -0.16 -9.92
C GLU A 192 0.35 -0.56 -8.45
N ALA A 193 1.59 -0.67 -7.99
CA ALA A 193 1.91 -0.89 -6.59
C ALA A 193 3.28 -0.30 -6.25
N VAL A 194 3.46 -0.01 -4.97
CA VAL A 194 4.74 0.39 -4.37
C VAL A 194 5.13 -0.65 -3.34
N LEU A 195 6.23 -1.34 -3.59
CA LEU A 195 6.80 -2.33 -2.69
C LEU A 195 7.77 -1.64 -1.74
N LEU A 196 7.62 -1.89 -0.45
CA LEU A 196 8.38 -1.25 0.62
C LEU A 196 9.08 -2.30 1.48
N PHE A 197 10.36 -2.07 1.81
CA PHE A 197 11.14 -2.95 2.67
C PHE A 197 11.95 -2.16 3.70
N ASP A 198 12.12 -2.72 4.89
CA ASP A 198 13.25 -2.37 5.76
C ASP A 198 14.41 -3.31 5.42
N GLU A 199 15.44 -2.78 4.80
CA GLU A 199 16.59 -3.57 4.33
C GLU A 199 17.34 -4.29 5.46
N ARG A 200 17.16 -3.87 6.71
CA ARG A 200 17.74 -4.54 7.89
C ARG A 200 17.02 -5.85 8.24
N THR A 201 15.75 -5.97 7.86
CA THR A 201 14.89 -7.11 8.23
C THR A 201 14.36 -7.88 7.02
N ARG A 202 14.67 -7.42 5.81
CA ARG A 202 14.27 -8.06 4.56
C ARG A 202 14.81 -9.49 4.50
N ARG A 203 13.91 -10.44 4.34
CA ARG A 203 14.27 -11.85 4.22
C ARG A 203 14.72 -12.16 2.79
N THR A 204 15.71 -13.04 2.67
CA THR A 204 16.02 -13.74 1.42
C THR A 204 15.22 -15.04 1.39
N ALA A 205 14.68 -15.42 0.25
CA ALA A 205 14.03 -16.71 0.03
C ALA A 205 14.81 -17.50 -1.05
N ASP A 206 14.77 -18.83 -0.99
CA ASP A 206 15.47 -19.69 -1.95
C ASP A 206 14.90 -19.56 -3.37
N ASP A 207 13.59 -19.26 -3.48
CA ASP A 207 12.90 -19.00 -4.74
C ASP A 207 12.40 -17.55 -4.78
N THR A 208 13.29 -16.60 -4.91
CA THR A 208 12.93 -15.18 -4.95
C THR A 208 12.64 -14.68 -6.35
N ILE A 209 11.69 -13.75 -6.45
CA ILE A 209 11.58 -12.88 -7.61
C ILE A 209 12.73 -11.86 -7.54
N GLU A 210 13.53 -11.77 -8.61
CA GLU A 210 14.56 -10.75 -8.70
C GLU A 210 13.93 -9.37 -8.92
N TYR A 211 14.27 -8.45 -8.02
CA TYR A 211 13.89 -7.06 -8.15
C TYR A 211 15.04 -6.30 -8.80
N PHE A 212 14.84 -5.88 -10.05
CA PHE A 212 15.77 -4.98 -10.74
C PHE A 212 15.45 -3.53 -10.32
N ILE A 213 16.46 -2.86 -9.81
CA ILE A 213 16.42 -1.45 -9.40
C ILE A 213 16.94 -0.58 -10.53
#